data_49e19a74bd7446673b87db3863ce9680
#
_entry.id   49e19a74bd7446673b87db3863ce9680
#
_cell.length_a   1.000
_cell.length_b   1.000
_cell.length_c   1.000
_cell.angle_alpha   90.00
_cell.angle_beta   90.00
_cell.angle_gamma   90.00
#
_symmetry.space_group_name_H-M   'P 1'
#
loop_
_entity.id
_entity.type
_entity.pdbx_description
1 polymer ?
#
loop_
_entity_poly.entity_id
_entity_poly.type
_entity_poly.pdbx_seq_one_letter_code
_entity_poly.pdbx_strand_id
1 'polypeptide(L)'
;MFDFNIDVQQQATAVSYFTFICLYLFCVLKYKHLMRPIATVYENQLEWKNNISLFVGLFILVIAAITRGDFYHYCDVVQNYTKGQYVNFEELYEWLIIVVNNNYLLWRIVIWGGGLIVFWVVVKRLEINVVYAFFILFVFYVNLYNYARASIAFVVYVFGVSFLLKPYKNVIISYPIGIALIWYSHYFHSTSYLLMALTPIIFLPINKRTIWLLIVAMPLIAKLSFSLFLNSGDIAMSLGNDMLSEKLNNYNTNVDIAFRGGLSGFFYHFLQYSSMLVPLVVILFTMLRNAENFDYPFAIRGLMKIALSISILSICLLIVTDLPVYFYRTLNMLIVFIPLLFAYLHQNGLLKPRLEKLCFGVCIGSIMFEATYGLYLKLL
;
A
#
# COMPACT_ATOMS: atom_id res chain seq x y z
N MET A 1 21.55 14.23 22.83
CA MET A 1 21.74 14.61 21.42
C MET A 1 22.84 13.70 20.90
N PHE A 2 22.53 12.69 20.12
CA PHE A 2 23.56 11.77 19.62
C PHE A 2 24.04 12.33 18.28
N ASP A 3 25.18 13.01 18.30
CA ASP A 3 25.95 13.31 17.08
C ASP A 3 26.55 11.98 16.60
N PHE A 4 25.79 11.27 15.80
CA PHE A 4 26.33 10.12 15.10
C PHE A 4 27.20 10.60 13.94
N ASN A 5 28.48 10.25 13.98
CA ASN A 5 29.36 10.39 12.83
C ASN A 5 28.74 9.63 11.63
N ILE A 6 28.82 10.19 10.43
CA ILE A 6 28.18 9.63 9.20
C ILE A 6 28.58 8.16 9.01
N ASP A 7 29.82 7.78 9.29
CA ASP A 7 30.33 6.41 9.18
C ASP A 7 29.63 5.45 10.16
N VAL A 8 29.32 5.90 11.38
CA VAL A 8 28.63 5.10 12.39
C VAL A 8 27.17 4.91 11.99
N GLN A 9 26.55 5.93 11.38
CA GLN A 9 25.18 5.82 10.87
C GLN A 9 25.08 4.83 9.71
N GLN A 10 26.06 4.82 8.80
CA GLN A 10 26.10 3.88 7.68
C GLN A 10 26.25 2.43 8.17
N GLN A 11 27.16 2.18 9.11
CA GLN A 11 27.37 0.87 9.69
C GLN A 11 26.13 0.37 10.47
N ALA A 12 25.54 1.24 11.30
CA ALA A 12 24.31 0.91 12.03
C ALA A 12 23.15 0.56 11.07
N THR A 13 23.06 1.27 9.95
CA THR A 13 22.04 0.99 8.92
C THR A 13 22.31 -0.34 8.23
N ALA A 14 23.56 -0.67 7.90
CA ALA A 14 23.93 -1.95 7.29
C ALA A 14 23.59 -3.14 8.21
N VAL A 15 23.92 -3.03 9.51
CA VAL A 15 23.57 -4.04 10.52
C VAL A 15 22.04 -4.21 10.61
N SER A 16 21.30 -3.10 10.58
CA SER A 16 19.84 -3.12 10.63
C SER A 16 19.24 -3.80 9.39
N TYR A 17 19.77 -3.55 8.20
CA TYR A 17 19.36 -4.25 6.97
C TYR A 17 19.63 -5.75 7.05
N PHE A 18 20.81 -6.14 7.51
CA PHE A 18 21.16 -7.55 7.67
C PHE A 18 20.23 -8.25 8.68
N THR A 19 19.98 -7.60 9.82
CA THR A 19 19.05 -8.09 10.83
C THR A 19 17.64 -8.25 10.27
N PHE A 20 17.18 -7.28 9.48
CA PHE A 20 15.90 -7.35 8.79
C PHE A 20 15.83 -8.57 7.85
N ILE A 21 16.86 -8.79 7.01
CA ILE A 21 16.92 -9.93 6.10
C ILE A 21 16.83 -11.25 6.87
N CYS A 22 17.61 -11.40 7.93
CA CYS A 22 17.63 -12.61 8.75
C CYS A 22 16.25 -12.87 9.39
N LEU A 23 15.64 -11.86 9.99
CA LEU A 23 14.31 -11.97 10.60
C LEU A 23 13.23 -12.27 9.58
N TYR A 24 13.27 -11.60 8.43
CA TYR A 24 12.35 -11.84 7.34
C TYR A 24 12.40 -13.28 6.86
N LEU A 25 13.60 -13.78 6.53
CA LEU A 25 13.79 -15.17 6.10
C LEU A 25 13.35 -16.17 7.18
N PHE A 26 13.69 -15.92 8.44
CA PHE A 26 13.26 -16.76 9.56
C PHE A 26 11.73 -16.85 9.62
N CYS A 27 11.03 -15.72 9.49
CA CYS A 27 9.57 -15.70 9.51
C CYS A 27 8.97 -16.43 8.32
N VAL A 28 9.48 -16.18 7.10
CA VAL A 28 9.02 -16.88 5.91
C VAL A 28 9.19 -18.39 6.04
N LEU A 29 10.37 -18.85 6.50
CA LEU A 29 10.65 -20.28 6.67
C LEU A 29 9.79 -20.91 7.77
N LYS A 30 9.61 -20.22 8.90
CA LYS A 30 8.80 -20.72 10.02
C LYS A 30 7.33 -20.82 9.68
N TYR A 31 6.80 -19.85 8.94
CA TYR A 31 5.37 -19.75 8.62
C TYR A 31 5.02 -20.27 7.24
N LYS A 32 5.95 -20.90 6.51
CA LYS A 32 5.66 -21.53 5.19
C LYS A 32 4.51 -22.54 5.21
N HIS A 33 4.20 -23.12 6.38
CA HIS A 33 3.07 -24.03 6.55
C HIS A 33 1.71 -23.32 6.39
N LEU A 34 1.63 -22.01 6.63
CA LEU A 34 0.43 -21.22 6.37
C LEU A 34 0.09 -21.12 4.88
N MET A 35 1.05 -21.44 4.02
CA MET A 35 0.84 -21.54 2.56
C MET A 35 0.07 -22.80 2.14
N ARG A 36 -0.29 -23.66 3.09
CA ARG A 36 -1.13 -24.85 2.81
C ARG A 36 -2.60 -24.47 2.90
N PRO A 37 -3.46 -24.98 2.00
CA PRO A 37 -4.90 -24.73 2.06
C PRO A 37 -5.43 -25.06 3.44
N ILE A 38 -6.24 -24.18 4.01
CA ILE A 38 -6.76 -24.27 5.39
C ILE A 38 -7.81 -25.37 5.55
N ALA A 39 -8.24 -26.02 4.47
CA ALA A 39 -9.32 -27.03 4.46
C ALA A 39 -9.23 -28.15 5.51
N THR A 40 -8.17 -28.21 6.31
CA THR A 40 -7.96 -29.31 7.25
C THR A 40 -7.32 -28.92 8.59
N VAL A 41 -7.23 -27.64 8.96
CA VAL A 41 -6.52 -27.27 10.19
C VAL A 41 -7.47 -26.78 11.28
N TYR A 42 -7.50 -27.53 12.38
CA TYR A 42 -8.19 -27.29 13.64
C TYR A 42 -8.25 -25.82 14.04
N GLU A 43 -9.45 -25.22 14.10
CA GLU A 43 -9.69 -23.81 14.42
C GLU A 43 -9.07 -23.35 15.76
N ASN A 44 -9.06 -24.20 16.79
CA ASN A 44 -8.63 -23.84 18.14
C ASN A 44 -7.12 -23.81 18.38
N GLN A 45 -6.31 -24.51 17.59
CA GLN A 45 -4.85 -24.38 17.64
C GLN A 45 -4.32 -23.18 16.84
N LEU A 46 -5.16 -22.62 16.01
CA LEU A 46 -4.82 -21.52 15.14
C LEU A 46 -4.79 -20.18 15.89
N GLU A 47 -5.68 -19.94 16.85
CA GLU A 47 -5.79 -18.65 17.54
C GLU A 47 -4.50 -18.23 18.26
N TRP A 48 -3.87 -19.13 18.98
CA TRP A 48 -2.64 -18.82 19.70
C TRP A 48 -1.45 -18.59 18.77
N LYS A 49 -1.27 -19.43 17.75
CA LYS A 49 -0.25 -19.27 16.72
C LYS A 49 -0.50 -18.01 15.88
N ASN A 50 -1.75 -17.62 15.75
CA ASN A 50 -2.21 -16.43 15.06
C ASN A 50 -1.72 -15.15 15.74
N ASN A 51 -1.85 -15.08 17.06
CA ASN A 51 -1.43 -13.92 17.83
C ASN A 51 0.09 -13.74 17.77
N ILE A 52 0.86 -14.83 17.88
CA ILE A 52 2.33 -14.78 17.76
C ILE A 52 2.74 -14.32 16.36
N SER A 53 2.11 -14.83 15.31
CA SER A 53 2.40 -14.42 13.93
C SER A 53 2.13 -12.92 13.72
N LEU A 54 1.06 -12.41 14.32
CA LEU A 54 0.74 -10.99 14.28
C LEU A 54 1.82 -10.18 15.02
N PHE A 55 2.23 -10.58 16.22
CA PHE A 55 3.27 -9.90 16.99
C PHE A 55 4.62 -9.91 16.27
N VAL A 56 5.00 -11.05 15.69
CA VAL A 56 6.24 -11.16 14.92
C VAL A 56 6.18 -10.28 13.67
N GLY A 57 5.06 -10.28 12.94
CA GLY A 57 4.84 -9.40 11.79
C GLY A 57 4.92 -7.92 12.17
N LEU A 58 4.28 -7.51 13.27
CA LEU A 58 4.35 -6.18 13.84
C LEU A 58 5.80 -5.80 14.22
N PHE A 59 6.52 -6.68 14.86
CA PHE A 59 7.90 -6.47 15.27
C PHE A 59 8.82 -6.26 14.07
N ILE A 60 8.67 -7.06 13.01
CA ILE A 60 9.45 -6.91 11.79
C ILE A 60 9.07 -5.62 11.05
N LEU A 61 7.79 -5.24 11.03
CA LEU A 61 7.35 -3.97 10.49
C LEU A 61 7.97 -2.78 11.25
N VAL A 62 8.08 -2.87 12.57
CA VAL A 62 8.75 -1.84 13.39
C VAL A 62 10.24 -1.76 13.05
N ILE A 63 10.92 -2.91 12.91
CA ILE A 63 12.34 -2.92 12.51
C ILE A 63 12.51 -2.38 11.09
N ALA A 64 11.68 -2.81 10.14
CA ALA A 64 11.69 -2.28 8.78
C ALA A 64 11.45 -0.76 8.76
N ALA A 65 10.64 -0.27 9.68
CA ALA A 65 10.39 1.14 9.89
C ALA A 65 11.60 1.96 10.24
N ILE A 66 12.43 1.40 11.09
CA ILE A 66 13.62 2.11 11.61
C ILE A 66 14.75 2.09 10.58
N THR A 67 14.72 1.16 9.63
CA THR A 67 15.87 0.87 8.77
C THR A 67 15.67 1.20 7.30
N ARG A 68 14.44 1.48 6.87
CA ARG A 68 14.10 1.57 5.43
C ARG A 68 13.21 2.76 5.08
N GLY A 69 13.19 3.06 3.78
CA GLY A 69 12.41 4.15 3.22
C GLY A 69 13.06 5.51 3.53
N ASP A 70 12.22 6.52 3.62
CA ASP A 70 12.64 7.89 3.93
C ASP A 70 12.91 8.08 5.44
N PHE A 71 13.51 7.07 6.11
CA PHE A 71 13.75 7.08 7.56
C PHE A 71 14.44 8.36 8.01
N TYR A 72 15.56 8.71 7.37
CA TYR A 72 16.32 9.89 7.77
C TYR A 72 15.53 11.17 7.58
N HIS A 73 14.83 11.29 6.46
CA HIS A 73 14.00 12.45 6.17
C HIS A 73 12.86 12.58 7.19
N TYR A 74 12.12 11.52 7.46
CA TYR A 74 11.04 11.56 8.44
C TYR A 74 11.55 11.75 9.87
N CYS A 75 12.69 11.13 10.22
CA CYS A 75 13.30 11.28 11.54
C CYS A 75 13.72 12.74 11.78
N ASP A 76 14.41 13.32 10.82
CA ASP A 76 14.85 14.72 10.86
C ASP A 76 13.67 15.68 10.95
N VAL A 77 12.69 15.53 10.06
CA VAL A 77 11.49 16.38 10.05
C VAL A 77 10.71 16.27 11.35
N VAL A 78 10.50 15.06 11.90
CA VAL A 78 9.71 14.89 13.13
C VAL A 78 10.47 15.41 14.35
N GLN A 79 11.77 15.14 14.47
CA GLN A 79 12.57 15.54 15.63
C GLN A 79 12.83 17.05 15.67
N ASN A 80 13.02 17.65 14.51
CA ASN A 80 13.34 19.09 14.40
C ASN A 80 12.11 19.97 14.08
N TYR A 81 10.90 19.39 14.11
CA TYR A 81 9.68 20.14 13.81
C TYR A 81 9.48 21.29 14.79
N THR A 82 9.30 22.48 14.25
CA THR A 82 8.90 23.68 15.01
C THR A 82 7.52 24.14 14.50
N LYS A 83 6.60 24.44 15.42
CA LYS A 83 5.26 24.89 15.06
C LYS A 83 5.35 26.12 14.15
N GLY A 84 4.68 26.05 12.99
CA GLY A 84 4.71 27.10 11.98
C GLY A 84 5.83 26.93 10.92
N GLN A 85 6.71 25.97 11.08
CA GLN A 85 7.63 25.56 10.01
C GLN A 85 6.85 24.79 8.96
N TYR A 86 7.07 25.15 7.69
CA TYR A 86 6.50 24.39 6.59
C TYR A 86 7.08 22.98 6.53
N VAL A 87 6.21 21.99 6.68
CA VAL A 87 6.57 20.58 6.46
C VAL A 87 5.75 20.09 5.28
N ASN A 88 6.38 19.37 4.39
CA ASN A 88 5.73 18.81 3.21
C ASN A 88 4.81 17.60 3.56
N PHE A 89 4.11 17.69 4.69
CA PHE A 89 3.20 16.67 5.20
C PHE A 89 1.76 17.18 5.13
N GLU A 90 0.82 16.25 5.07
CA GLU A 90 -0.58 16.54 5.28
C GLU A 90 -0.84 16.94 6.74
N GLU A 91 -1.83 17.80 6.97
CA GLU A 91 -2.11 18.44 8.27
C GLU A 91 -2.21 17.46 9.47
N LEU A 92 -2.75 16.28 9.23
CA LEU A 92 -2.90 15.27 10.29
C LEU A 92 -1.53 14.77 10.80
N TYR A 93 -0.54 14.69 9.93
CA TYR A 93 0.81 14.27 10.35
C TYR A 93 1.51 15.35 11.15
N GLU A 94 1.33 16.61 10.78
CA GLU A 94 1.84 17.74 11.58
C GLU A 94 1.21 17.75 12.96
N TRP A 95 -0.12 17.60 13.04
CA TRP A 95 -0.83 17.49 14.30
C TRP A 95 -0.30 16.33 15.15
N LEU A 96 -0.08 15.16 14.55
CA LEU A 96 0.47 13.99 15.24
C LEU A 96 1.90 14.23 15.74
N ILE A 97 2.74 14.95 15.01
CA ILE A 97 4.10 15.32 15.46
C ILE A 97 4.01 16.12 16.78
N ILE A 98 3.11 17.09 16.83
CA ILE A 98 2.88 17.90 18.02
C ILE A 98 2.38 17.02 19.20
N VAL A 99 1.40 16.16 18.94
CA VAL A 99 0.80 15.28 19.97
C VAL A 99 1.84 14.32 20.57
N VAL A 100 2.75 13.80 19.78
CA VAL A 100 3.81 12.89 20.25
C VAL A 100 5.07 13.62 20.71
N ASN A 101 5.01 14.94 20.82
CA ASN A 101 6.11 15.80 21.29
C ASN A 101 7.42 15.55 20.51
N ASN A 102 7.34 15.59 19.20
CA ASN A 102 8.45 15.39 18.28
C ASN A 102 9.20 14.05 18.44
N ASN A 103 8.56 13.06 19.06
CA ASN A 103 9.14 11.74 19.22
C ASN A 103 8.89 10.90 17.97
N TYR A 104 9.92 10.72 17.13
CA TYR A 104 9.81 9.98 15.88
C TYR A 104 9.35 8.53 16.07
N LEU A 105 9.88 7.81 17.06
CA LEU A 105 9.51 6.42 17.30
C LEU A 105 8.03 6.30 17.69
N LEU A 106 7.57 7.16 18.59
CA LEU A 106 6.17 7.18 19.01
C LEU A 106 5.25 7.57 17.86
N TRP A 107 5.64 8.56 17.05
CA TRP A 107 4.94 8.96 15.83
C TRP A 107 4.76 7.78 14.87
N ARG A 108 5.82 7.00 14.64
CA ARG A 108 5.79 5.80 13.79
C ARG A 108 4.88 4.70 14.36
N ILE A 109 4.98 4.43 15.66
CA ILE A 109 4.15 3.41 16.33
C ILE A 109 2.66 3.79 16.23
N VAL A 110 2.31 5.05 16.47
CA VAL A 110 0.91 5.51 16.38
C VAL A 110 0.40 5.38 14.95
N ILE A 111 1.15 5.83 13.97
CA ILE A 111 0.75 5.77 12.57
C ILE A 111 0.63 4.33 12.10
N TRP A 112 1.66 3.51 12.28
CA TRP A 112 1.67 2.15 11.76
C TRP A 112 0.85 1.18 12.59
N GLY A 113 0.94 1.28 13.90
CA GLY A 113 0.11 0.49 14.79
C GLY A 113 -1.37 0.79 14.56
N GLY A 114 -1.73 2.07 14.44
CA GLY A 114 -3.08 2.49 14.08
C GLY A 114 -3.53 1.94 12.74
N GLY A 115 -2.70 2.03 11.70
CA GLY A 115 -2.99 1.47 10.39
C GLY A 115 -3.20 -0.04 10.41
N LEU A 116 -2.37 -0.78 11.15
CA LEU A 116 -2.51 -2.23 11.29
C LEU A 116 -3.75 -2.64 12.08
N ILE A 117 -4.13 -1.87 13.10
CA ILE A 117 -5.39 -2.09 13.83
C ILE A 117 -6.58 -1.88 12.89
N VAL A 118 -6.57 -0.81 12.10
CA VAL A 118 -7.63 -0.56 11.12
C VAL A 118 -7.68 -1.66 10.07
N PHE A 119 -6.53 -2.13 9.57
CA PHE A 119 -6.46 -3.26 8.64
C PHE A 119 -7.04 -4.54 9.26
N TRP A 120 -6.73 -4.82 10.52
CA TRP A 120 -7.32 -5.94 11.26
C TRP A 120 -8.85 -5.86 11.33
N VAL A 121 -9.39 -4.68 11.63
CA VAL A 121 -10.84 -4.46 11.65
C VAL A 121 -11.45 -4.72 10.26
N VAL A 122 -10.81 -4.24 9.20
CA VAL A 122 -11.25 -4.48 7.81
C VAL A 122 -11.30 -5.97 7.50
N VAL A 123 -10.23 -6.69 7.81
CA VAL A 123 -10.12 -8.13 7.56
C VAL A 123 -11.23 -8.91 8.29
N LYS A 124 -11.43 -8.60 9.59
CA LYS A 124 -12.52 -9.19 10.39
C LYS A 124 -13.90 -8.86 9.81
N ARG A 125 -14.09 -7.60 9.43
CA ARG A 125 -15.35 -7.14 8.86
C ARG A 125 -15.71 -7.83 7.55
N LEU A 126 -14.71 -8.10 6.71
CA LEU A 126 -14.87 -8.78 5.42
C LEU A 126 -14.88 -10.32 5.55
N GLU A 127 -14.77 -10.87 6.77
CA GLU A 127 -14.74 -12.32 7.04
C GLU A 127 -13.57 -13.02 6.34
N ILE A 128 -12.45 -12.34 6.26
CA ILE A 128 -11.21 -12.86 5.69
C ILE A 128 -10.35 -13.44 6.83
N ASN A 129 -9.58 -14.48 6.55
CA ASN A 129 -8.66 -15.04 7.52
C ASN A 129 -7.58 -14.02 7.90
N VAL A 130 -7.60 -13.56 9.15
CA VAL A 130 -6.72 -12.52 9.67
C VAL A 130 -5.26 -12.88 9.53
N VAL A 131 -4.89 -14.09 9.94
CA VAL A 131 -3.49 -14.53 9.94
C VAL A 131 -2.93 -14.53 8.55
N TYR A 132 -3.70 -15.07 7.60
CA TYR A 132 -3.25 -15.17 6.23
C TYR A 132 -3.18 -13.79 5.56
N ALA A 133 -4.17 -12.92 5.79
CA ALA A 133 -4.15 -11.56 5.27
C ALA A 133 -2.93 -10.76 5.77
N PHE A 134 -2.61 -10.86 7.08
CA PHE A 134 -1.42 -10.22 7.64
C PHE A 134 -0.13 -10.85 7.15
N PHE A 135 -0.10 -12.18 7.01
CA PHE A 135 1.06 -12.87 6.45
C PHE A 135 1.35 -12.41 5.02
N ILE A 136 0.31 -12.29 4.18
CA ILE A 136 0.45 -11.76 2.82
C ILE A 136 0.89 -10.31 2.83
N LEU A 137 0.26 -9.45 3.64
CA LEU A 137 0.64 -8.05 3.77
C LEU A 137 2.13 -7.94 4.15
N PHE A 138 2.56 -8.76 5.09
CA PHE A 138 3.92 -8.79 5.54
C PHE A 138 4.90 -9.33 4.48
N VAL A 139 4.65 -10.53 3.96
CA VAL A 139 5.58 -11.21 3.03
C VAL A 139 5.67 -10.48 1.70
N PHE A 140 4.55 -9.93 1.19
CA PHE A 140 4.55 -9.32 -0.13
C PHE A 140 4.88 -7.83 -0.10
N TYR A 141 4.55 -7.13 1.00
CA TYR A 141 4.49 -5.68 0.98
C TYR A 141 5.22 -4.99 2.13
N VAL A 142 6.03 -5.71 2.90
CA VAL A 142 6.77 -5.10 4.01
C VAL A 142 7.58 -3.87 3.59
N ASN A 143 8.16 -3.90 2.38
CA ASN A 143 8.92 -2.77 1.86
C ASN A 143 8.03 -1.60 1.46
N LEU A 144 6.91 -1.89 0.79
CA LEU A 144 5.98 -0.88 0.30
C LEU A 144 5.14 -0.27 1.43
N TYR A 145 4.82 -1.08 2.45
CA TYR A 145 4.14 -0.57 3.64
C TYR A 145 4.96 0.47 4.40
N ASN A 146 6.26 0.53 4.16
CA ASN A 146 7.14 1.57 4.70
C ASN A 146 6.83 2.98 4.21
N TYR A 147 6.14 3.13 3.09
CA TYR A 147 5.55 4.40 2.65
C TYR A 147 4.38 4.76 3.58
N ALA A 148 4.72 5.12 4.83
CA ALA A 148 3.82 5.21 5.96
C ALA A 148 2.55 6.02 5.66
N ARG A 149 2.68 7.20 5.06
CA ARG A 149 1.55 8.10 4.78
C ARG A 149 0.55 7.47 3.82
N ALA A 150 1.04 7.02 2.67
CA ALA A 150 0.19 6.43 1.64
C ALA A 150 -0.49 5.14 2.11
N SER A 151 0.26 4.25 2.78
CA SER A 151 -0.28 2.97 3.25
C SER A 151 -1.45 3.13 4.22
N ILE A 152 -1.35 4.10 5.14
CA ILE A 152 -2.44 4.37 6.09
C ILE A 152 -3.64 4.98 5.39
N ALA A 153 -3.42 5.92 4.48
CA ALA A 153 -4.48 6.48 3.67
C ALA A 153 -5.29 5.37 2.97
N PHE A 154 -4.59 4.39 2.39
CA PHE A 154 -5.24 3.27 1.71
C PHE A 154 -5.98 2.33 2.67
N VAL A 155 -5.43 2.08 3.85
CA VAL A 155 -6.12 1.28 4.88
C VAL A 155 -7.38 1.98 5.36
N VAL A 156 -7.33 3.29 5.66
CA VAL A 156 -8.49 4.08 6.08
C VAL A 156 -9.54 4.13 4.96
N TYR A 157 -9.09 4.30 3.71
CA TYR A 157 -9.97 4.25 2.55
C TYR A 157 -10.71 2.91 2.45
N VAL A 158 -9.99 1.78 2.49
CA VAL A 158 -10.60 0.44 2.40
C VAL A 158 -11.50 0.17 3.60
N PHE A 159 -11.20 0.72 4.77
CA PHE A 159 -12.10 0.66 5.92
C PHE A 159 -13.42 1.37 5.61
N GLY A 160 -13.40 2.57 5.06
CA GLY A 160 -14.60 3.27 4.62
C GLY A 160 -15.37 2.48 3.55
N VAL A 161 -14.67 1.97 2.53
CA VAL A 161 -15.26 1.11 1.48
C VAL A 161 -15.92 -0.13 2.08
N SER A 162 -15.36 -0.71 3.13
CA SER A 162 -15.95 -1.89 3.79
C SER A 162 -17.34 -1.62 4.37
N PHE A 163 -17.65 -0.37 4.76
CA PHE A 163 -19.00 0.01 5.22
C PHE A 163 -19.99 0.11 4.06
N LEU A 164 -19.54 0.48 2.87
CA LEU A 164 -20.39 0.51 1.67
C LEU A 164 -20.65 -0.90 1.15
N LEU A 165 -19.62 -1.76 1.20
CA LEU A 165 -19.69 -3.12 0.66
C LEU A 165 -20.39 -4.11 1.60
N LYS A 166 -20.24 -3.93 2.91
CA LYS A 166 -20.87 -4.77 3.94
C LYS A 166 -21.48 -3.86 5.02
N PRO A 167 -22.63 -3.23 4.72
CA PRO A 167 -23.26 -2.34 5.70
C PRO A 167 -23.69 -3.11 6.95
N TYR A 168 -23.72 -2.44 8.10
CA TYR A 168 -24.41 -2.95 9.27
C TYR A 168 -25.92 -3.06 9.01
N LYS A 169 -26.67 -3.62 9.96
CA LYS A 169 -28.16 -3.76 9.84
C LYS A 169 -28.83 -2.43 9.45
N ASN A 170 -28.28 -1.31 9.91
CA ASN A 170 -28.76 0.03 9.54
C ASN A 170 -27.87 0.65 8.45
N VAL A 171 -28.35 0.58 7.21
CA VAL A 171 -27.69 1.15 6.02
C VAL A 171 -27.58 2.67 6.12
N ILE A 172 -28.56 3.34 6.74
CA ILE A 172 -28.60 4.80 6.92
C ILE A 172 -27.40 5.29 7.74
N ILE A 173 -26.93 4.49 8.68
CA ILE A 173 -25.74 4.81 9.49
C ILE A 173 -24.45 4.36 8.80
N SER A 174 -24.46 3.19 8.17
CA SER A 174 -23.25 2.61 7.57
C SER A 174 -22.72 3.42 6.41
N TYR A 175 -23.56 3.90 5.52
CA TYR A 175 -23.13 4.63 4.33
C TYR A 175 -22.51 6.00 4.67
N PRO A 176 -23.11 6.85 5.50
CA PRO A 176 -22.46 8.10 5.94
C PRO A 176 -21.10 7.87 6.61
N ILE A 177 -20.99 6.85 7.47
CA ILE A 177 -19.71 6.50 8.11
C ILE A 177 -18.69 6.09 7.05
N GLY A 178 -19.08 5.22 6.11
CA GLY A 178 -18.22 4.79 5.02
C GLY A 178 -17.73 5.96 4.17
N ILE A 179 -18.63 6.85 3.76
CA ILE A 179 -18.31 8.06 2.98
C ILE A 179 -17.39 8.99 3.77
N ALA A 180 -17.68 9.22 5.06
CA ALA A 180 -16.85 10.06 5.92
C ALA A 180 -15.42 9.50 6.05
N LEU A 181 -15.25 8.19 6.24
CA LEU A 181 -13.94 7.54 6.31
C LEU A 181 -13.19 7.62 4.97
N ILE A 182 -13.89 7.40 3.85
CA ILE A 182 -13.32 7.55 2.52
C ILE A 182 -12.84 8.99 2.33
N TRP A 183 -13.68 9.96 2.68
CA TRP A 183 -13.29 11.38 2.64
C TRP A 183 -12.10 11.64 3.57
N TYR A 184 -12.12 11.15 4.81
CA TYR A 184 -11.07 11.37 5.78
C TYR A 184 -9.70 10.80 5.37
N SER A 185 -9.67 9.80 4.48
CA SER A 185 -8.43 9.19 3.99
C SER A 185 -7.49 10.18 3.29
N HIS A 186 -8.00 11.28 2.70
CA HIS A 186 -7.16 12.26 2.01
C HIS A 186 -6.29 13.09 2.98
N TYR A 187 -6.70 13.23 4.24
CA TYR A 187 -5.87 13.89 5.27
C TYR A 187 -4.60 13.10 5.62
N PHE A 188 -4.56 11.82 5.24
CA PHE A 188 -3.35 11.01 5.35
C PHE A 188 -2.50 11.05 4.08
N HIS A 189 -3.11 11.13 2.90
CA HIS A 189 -2.37 11.22 1.65
C HIS A 189 -3.28 11.66 0.48
N SER A 190 -2.82 12.63 -0.29
CA SER A 190 -3.57 13.22 -1.42
C SER A 190 -3.95 12.22 -2.52
N THR A 191 -3.21 11.11 -2.70
CA THR A 191 -3.59 10.05 -3.67
C THR A 191 -4.94 9.42 -3.37
N SER A 192 -5.48 9.58 -2.15
CA SER A 192 -6.83 9.12 -1.81
C SER A 192 -7.93 9.79 -2.62
N TYR A 193 -7.72 11.01 -3.14
CA TYR A 193 -8.68 11.65 -4.05
C TYR A 193 -8.95 10.79 -5.30
N LEU A 194 -7.91 10.13 -5.82
CA LEU A 194 -8.07 9.22 -6.95
C LEU A 194 -8.89 8.00 -6.57
N LEU A 195 -8.67 7.43 -5.39
CA LEU A 195 -9.46 6.31 -4.87
C LEU A 195 -10.92 6.71 -4.64
N MET A 196 -11.18 7.93 -4.15
CA MET A 196 -12.54 8.46 -4.00
C MET A 196 -13.25 8.53 -5.34
N ALA A 197 -12.58 9.02 -6.38
CA ALA A 197 -13.13 9.10 -7.73
C ALA A 197 -13.46 7.71 -8.30
N LEU A 198 -12.74 6.67 -7.91
CA LEU A 198 -12.98 5.28 -8.32
C LEU A 198 -14.07 4.58 -7.48
N THR A 199 -14.43 5.12 -6.31
CA THR A 199 -15.40 4.47 -5.41
C THR A 199 -16.74 4.12 -6.04
N PRO A 200 -17.39 4.96 -6.88
CA PRO A 200 -18.68 4.63 -7.50
C PRO A 200 -18.68 3.35 -8.33
N ILE A 201 -17.49 2.90 -8.78
CA ILE A 201 -17.33 1.66 -9.57
C ILE A 201 -17.85 0.42 -8.81
N ILE A 202 -17.82 0.44 -7.48
CA ILE A 202 -18.30 -0.70 -6.67
C ILE A 202 -19.78 -1.05 -6.97
N PHE A 203 -20.59 -0.06 -7.31
CA PHE A 203 -22.01 -0.22 -7.59
C PHE A 203 -22.32 -0.59 -9.05
N LEU A 204 -21.36 -0.44 -9.96
CA LEU A 204 -21.56 -0.79 -11.35
C LEU A 204 -21.56 -2.32 -11.56
N PRO A 205 -22.42 -2.88 -12.42
CA PRO A 205 -22.36 -4.31 -12.75
C PRO A 205 -21.05 -4.63 -13.51
N ILE A 206 -20.42 -5.78 -13.22
CA ILE A 206 -19.30 -6.28 -14.05
C ILE A 206 -19.91 -7.00 -15.25
N ASN A 207 -19.97 -6.32 -16.37
CA ASN A 207 -20.32 -6.87 -17.65
C ASN A 207 -19.37 -6.38 -18.75
N LYS A 208 -19.45 -6.96 -19.92
CA LYS A 208 -18.59 -6.55 -21.06
C LYS A 208 -18.69 -5.05 -21.35
N ARG A 209 -19.87 -4.44 -21.23
CA ARG A 209 -20.09 -3.00 -21.49
C ARG A 209 -19.36 -2.14 -20.47
N THR A 210 -19.43 -2.49 -19.18
CA THR A 210 -18.72 -1.78 -18.11
C THR A 210 -17.21 -1.88 -18.27
N ILE A 211 -16.69 -3.06 -18.64
CA ILE A 211 -15.26 -3.23 -18.91
C ILE A 211 -14.81 -2.35 -20.09
N TRP A 212 -15.56 -2.36 -21.19
CA TRP A 212 -15.27 -1.49 -22.33
C TRP A 212 -15.34 -0.01 -21.97
N LEU A 213 -16.34 0.37 -21.18
CA LEU A 213 -16.47 1.75 -20.70
C LEU A 213 -15.24 2.16 -19.85
N LEU A 214 -14.77 1.29 -18.99
CA LEU A 214 -13.54 1.53 -18.20
C LEU A 214 -12.32 1.66 -19.11
N ILE A 215 -12.15 0.76 -20.09
CA ILE A 215 -11.02 0.78 -21.02
C ILE A 215 -11.00 2.10 -21.84
N VAL A 216 -12.18 2.61 -22.23
CA VAL A 216 -12.27 3.86 -22.99
C VAL A 216 -12.19 5.10 -22.11
N ALA A 217 -12.84 5.09 -20.94
CA ALA A 217 -12.87 6.23 -20.04
C ALA A 217 -11.56 6.45 -19.30
N MET A 218 -10.84 5.38 -18.91
CA MET A 218 -9.61 5.51 -18.12
C MET A 218 -8.48 6.28 -18.81
N PRO A 219 -8.20 6.12 -20.11
CA PRO A 219 -7.23 6.96 -20.80
C PRO A 219 -7.60 8.46 -20.79
N LEU A 220 -8.90 8.77 -20.92
CA LEU A 220 -9.39 10.15 -20.83
C LEU A 220 -9.21 10.69 -19.40
N ILE A 221 -9.58 9.91 -18.41
CA ILE A 221 -9.39 10.25 -16.98
C ILE A 221 -7.90 10.43 -16.69
N ALA A 222 -7.04 9.53 -17.18
CA ALA A 222 -5.61 9.63 -17.00
C ALA A 222 -5.05 10.91 -17.63
N LYS A 223 -5.44 11.22 -18.86
CA LYS A 223 -5.02 12.44 -19.57
C LYS A 223 -5.49 13.71 -18.85
N LEU A 224 -6.75 13.77 -18.44
CA LEU A 224 -7.30 14.88 -17.68
C LEU A 224 -6.62 15.04 -16.33
N SER A 225 -6.44 13.95 -15.59
CA SER A 225 -5.76 13.97 -14.28
C SER A 225 -4.31 14.44 -14.40
N PHE A 226 -3.62 14.00 -15.45
CA PHE A 226 -2.24 14.40 -15.71
C PHE A 226 -2.16 15.88 -16.14
N SER A 227 -3.04 16.33 -17.03
CA SER A 227 -3.11 17.74 -17.44
C SER A 227 -3.43 18.66 -16.26
N LEU A 228 -4.38 18.29 -15.41
CA LEU A 228 -4.70 19.02 -14.18
C LEU A 228 -3.52 19.03 -13.21
N PHE A 229 -2.80 17.92 -13.11
CA PHE A 229 -1.61 17.85 -12.28
C PHE A 229 -0.48 18.75 -12.78
N LEU A 230 -0.18 18.75 -14.07
CA LEU A 230 0.84 19.63 -14.67
C LEU A 230 0.51 21.12 -14.49
N ASN A 231 -0.77 21.48 -14.61
CA ASN A 231 -1.23 22.86 -14.47
C ASN A 231 -1.62 23.20 -13.01
N SER A 232 -1.47 22.27 -12.08
CA SER A 232 -1.91 22.47 -10.70
C SER A 232 -1.15 23.56 -9.96
N GLY A 233 0.15 23.75 -10.29
CA GLY A 233 0.96 24.83 -9.77
C GLY A 233 0.43 26.20 -10.20
N ASP A 234 0.12 26.36 -11.47
CA ASP A 234 -0.43 27.60 -12.03
C ASP A 234 -1.84 27.88 -11.51
N ILE A 235 -2.66 26.82 -11.38
CA ILE A 235 -4.00 26.92 -10.79
C ILE A 235 -3.90 27.36 -9.32
N ALA A 236 -3.00 26.75 -8.53
CA ALA A 236 -2.79 27.11 -7.14
C ALA A 236 -2.31 28.57 -7.00
N MET A 237 -1.43 29.02 -7.89
CA MET A 237 -0.95 30.40 -7.97
C MET A 237 -2.08 31.37 -8.29
N SER A 238 -2.93 31.01 -9.26
CA SER A 238 -4.10 31.83 -9.63
C SER A 238 -5.15 31.93 -8.50
N LEU A 239 -5.18 30.97 -7.60
CA LEU A 239 -6.02 30.96 -6.41
C LEU A 239 -5.35 31.65 -5.19
N GLY A 240 -4.18 32.26 -5.38
CA GLY A 240 -3.44 32.96 -4.32
C GLY A 240 -2.79 32.02 -3.30
N ASN A 241 -2.53 30.77 -3.67
CA ASN A 241 -1.86 29.81 -2.80
C ASN A 241 -0.43 29.50 -3.29
N ASP A 242 0.47 30.47 -3.06
CA ASP A 242 1.86 30.40 -3.50
C ASP A 242 2.61 29.18 -2.93
N MET A 243 2.32 28.81 -1.69
CA MET A 243 2.94 27.67 -1.02
C MET A 243 2.57 26.34 -1.69
N LEU A 244 1.31 26.17 -2.06
CA LEU A 244 0.85 24.99 -2.80
C LEU A 244 1.42 24.95 -4.21
N SER A 245 1.52 26.11 -4.87
CA SER A 245 2.15 26.27 -6.19
C SER A 245 3.61 25.84 -6.16
N GLU A 246 4.39 26.34 -5.22
CA GLU A 246 5.79 25.97 -5.06
C GLU A 246 5.96 24.47 -4.79
N LYS A 247 5.13 23.90 -3.91
CA LYS A 247 5.14 22.46 -3.61
C LYS A 247 4.89 21.63 -4.88
N LEU A 248 3.93 21.98 -5.68
CA LEU A 248 3.55 21.25 -6.89
C LEU A 248 4.63 21.39 -7.98
N ASN A 249 5.22 22.57 -8.12
CA ASN A 249 6.30 22.82 -9.07
C ASN A 249 7.58 22.06 -8.68
N ASN A 250 7.95 22.07 -7.41
CA ASN A 250 9.07 21.29 -6.89
C ASN A 250 8.85 19.79 -7.07
N TYR A 251 7.60 19.33 -6.93
CA TYR A 251 7.26 17.94 -7.14
C TYR A 251 7.41 17.53 -8.61
N ASN A 252 6.95 18.36 -9.54
CA ASN A 252 7.07 18.12 -10.98
C ASN A 252 8.54 18.08 -11.45
N THR A 253 9.38 18.96 -10.93
CA THR A 253 10.83 19.01 -11.25
C THR A 253 11.60 17.83 -10.66
N ASN A 254 11.31 17.43 -9.42
CA ASN A 254 12.03 16.34 -8.75
C ASN A 254 11.65 14.94 -9.27
N VAL A 255 10.43 14.78 -9.79
CA VAL A 255 10.00 13.50 -10.40
C VAL A 255 10.87 13.13 -11.59
N ASP A 256 11.23 14.12 -12.41
CA ASP A 256 12.11 13.93 -13.58
C ASP A 256 13.52 13.46 -13.19
N ILE A 257 14.04 13.95 -12.07
CA ILE A 257 15.40 13.63 -11.60
C ILE A 257 15.47 12.23 -11.03
N ALA A 258 14.45 11.80 -10.27
CA ALA A 258 14.44 10.52 -9.58
C ALA A 258 14.36 9.30 -10.53
N PHE A 259 13.87 9.50 -11.78
CA PHE A 259 13.62 8.41 -12.74
C PHE A 259 14.54 8.43 -13.97
N ARG A 260 15.52 9.33 -14.03
CA ARG A 260 16.52 9.37 -15.12
C ARG A 260 17.53 8.22 -15.12
N GLY A 261 17.35 7.21 -14.26
CA GLY A 261 18.25 6.07 -14.12
C GLY A 261 18.37 5.13 -15.35
N GLY A 262 17.77 5.48 -16.50
CA GLY A 262 17.85 4.67 -17.72
C GLY A 262 17.32 3.26 -17.55
N LEU A 263 17.89 2.30 -18.31
CA LEU A 263 17.48 0.90 -18.32
C LEU A 263 17.63 0.22 -16.95
N SER A 264 18.66 0.59 -16.19
CA SER A 264 18.92 0.06 -14.83
C SER A 264 17.86 0.48 -13.84
N GLY A 265 17.42 1.74 -13.86
CA GLY A 265 16.32 2.24 -13.03
C GLY A 265 15.00 1.55 -13.36
N PHE A 266 14.71 1.34 -14.66
CA PHE A 266 13.53 0.59 -15.08
C PHE A 266 13.53 -0.84 -14.53
N PHE A 267 14.63 -1.59 -14.67
CA PHE A 267 14.73 -2.95 -14.15
C PHE A 267 14.62 -3.03 -12.63
N TYR A 268 15.22 -2.08 -11.91
CA TYR A 268 15.09 -1.99 -10.46
C TYR A 268 13.62 -1.86 -10.05
N HIS A 269 12.92 -0.89 -10.61
CA HIS A 269 11.51 -0.68 -10.31
C HIS A 269 10.63 -1.84 -10.77
N PHE A 270 10.91 -2.42 -11.94
CA PHE A 270 10.17 -3.60 -12.40
C PHE A 270 10.29 -4.78 -11.43
N LEU A 271 11.49 -5.06 -10.92
CA LEU A 271 11.69 -6.10 -9.91
C LEU A 271 10.98 -5.77 -8.60
N GLN A 272 11.07 -4.54 -8.15
CA GLN A 272 10.37 -4.07 -6.95
C GLN A 272 8.85 -4.25 -7.07
N TYR A 273 8.27 -3.85 -8.19
CA TYR A 273 6.82 -3.91 -8.40
C TYR A 273 6.32 -5.26 -8.94
N SER A 274 7.20 -6.17 -9.30
CA SER A 274 6.81 -7.53 -9.65
C SER A 274 6.06 -8.23 -8.50
N SER A 275 6.38 -7.89 -7.26
CA SER A 275 5.66 -8.33 -6.06
C SER A 275 4.19 -7.88 -6.01
N MET A 276 3.82 -6.83 -6.72
CA MET A 276 2.43 -6.39 -6.85
C MET A 276 1.79 -6.92 -8.13
N LEU A 277 2.51 -6.82 -9.25
CA LEU A 277 1.97 -7.18 -10.57
C LEU A 277 1.64 -8.67 -10.68
N VAL A 278 2.52 -9.56 -10.21
CA VAL A 278 2.31 -11.00 -10.35
C VAL A 278 1.13 -11.48 -9.49
N PRO A 279 1.03 -11.17 -8.18
CA PRO A 279 -0.16 -11.50 -7.41
C PRO A 279 -1.46 -10.90 -7.96
N LEU A 280 -1.41 -9.65 -8.45
CA LEU A 280 -2.56 -9.00 -9.05
C LEU A 280 -3.06 -9.77 -10.28
N VAL A 281 -2.18 -10.10 -11.20
CA VAL A 281 -2.53 -10.89 -12.42
C VAL A 281 -3.11 -12.25 -12.01
N VAL A 282 -2.51 -12.92 -11.03
CA VAL A 282 -3.01 -14.20 -10.52
C VAL A 282 -4.38 -14.07 -9.90
N ILE A 283 -4.63 -13.03 -9.09
CA ILE A 283 -5.94 -12.74 -8.50
C ILE A 283 -6.98 -12.53 -9.60
N LEU A 284 -6.74 -11.59 -10.51
CA LEU A 284 -7.68 -11.24 -11.57
C LEU A 284 -7.98 -12.44 -12.46
N PHE A 285 -6.95 -13.19 -12.88
CA PHE A 285 -7.12 -14.42 -13.66
C PHE A 285 -7.95 -15.47 -12.91
N THR A 286 -7.66 -15.70 -11.63
CA THR A 286 -8.37 -16.68 -10.81
C THR A 286 -9.84 -16.29 -10.64
N MET A 287 -10.11 -15.02 -10.35
CA MET A 287 -11.48 -14.53 -10.18
C MET A 287 -12.28 -14.57 -11.47
N LEU A 288 -11.69 -14.15 -12.59
CA LEU A 288 -12.36 -14.21 -13.89
C LEU A 288 -12.67 -15.64 -14.32
N ARG A 289 -11.71 -16.55 -14.11
CA ARG A 289 -11.89 -17.97 -14.45
C ARG A 289 -13.00 -18.64 -13.64
N ASN A 290 -13.12 -18.29 -12.37
CA ASN A 290 -14.09 -18.91 -11.47
C ASN A 290 -15.42 -18.14 -11.42
N ALA A 291 -15.56 -17.03 -12.15
CA ALA A 291 -16.73 -16.16 -12.10
C ALA A 291 -18.06 -16.87 -12.47
N GLU A 292 -18.00 -17.90 -13.30
CA GLU A 292 -19.19 -18.67 -13.71
C GLU A 292 -19.57 -19.74 -12.67
N ASN A 293 -18.59 -20.24 -11.90
CA ASN A 293 -18.79 -21.39 -11.01
C ASN A 293 -18.81 -21.00 -9.53
N PHE A 294 -18.45 -19.76 -9.19
CA PHE A 294 -18.35 -19.29 -7.81
C PHE A 294 -18.98 -17.93 -7.65
N ASP A 295 -20.01 -17.84 -6.80
CA ASP A 295 -20.66 -16.57 -6.48
C ASP A 295 -19.86 -15.81 -5.40
N TYR A 296 -19.04 -14.87 -5.85
CA TYR A 296 -18.28 -14.03 -4.95
C TYR A 296 -19.19 -13.08 -4.17
N PRO A 297 -19.02 -12.95 -2.85
CA PRO A 297 -19.73 -11.94 -2.06
C PRO A 297 -19.59 -10.54 -2.67
N PHE A 298 -20.64 -9.73 -2.52
CA PHE A 298 -20.66 -8.36 -3.04
C PHE A 298 -19.43 -7.55 -2.61
N ALA A 299 -18.99 -7.72 -1.35
CA ALA A 299 -17.81 -7.07 -0.82
C ALA A 299 -16.53 -7.42 -1.61
N ILE A 300 -16.32 -8.68 -1.89
CA ILE A 300 -15.14 -9.15 -2.64
C ILE A 300 -15.19 -8.69 -4.10
N ARG A 301 -16.38 -8.76 -4.71
CA ARG A 301 -16.59 -8.21 -6.07
C ARG A 301 -16.30 -6.71 -6.13
N GLY A 302 -16.70 -5.95 -5.10
CA GLY A 302 -16.43 -4.53 -5.01
C GLY A 302 -14.94 -4.20 -4.92
N LEU A 303 -14.20 -4.90 -4.05
CA LEU A 303 -12.75 -4.75 -3.93
C LEU A 303 -12.04 -5.11 -5.24
N MET A 304 -12.47 -6.18 -5.92
CA MET A 304 -11.91 -6.56 -7.22
C MET A 304 -12.12 -5.46 -8.29
N LYS A 305 -13.32 -4.84 -8.32
CA LYS A 305 -13.61 -3.75 -9.27
C LYS A 305 -12.68 -2.57 -9.08
N ILE A 306 -12.46 -2.16 -7.83
CA ILE A 306 -11.52 -1.08 -7.52
C ILE A 306 -10.09 -1.48 -7.93
N ALA A 307 -9.64 -2.68 -7.57
CA ALA A 307 -8.31 -3.15 -7.91
C ALA A 307 -8.09 -3.22 -9.44
N LEU A 308 -9.08 -3.69 -10.19
CA LEU A 308 -9.05 -3.70 -11.65
C LEU A 308 -8.97 -2.29 -12.22
N SER A 309 -9.75 -1.36 -11.69
CA SER A 309 -9.78 0.04 -12.13
C SER A 309 -8.47 0.75 -11.86
N ILE A 310 -7.86 0.53 -10.69
CA ILE A 310 -6.53 1.04 -10.35
C ILE A 310 -5.49 0.48 -11.34
N SER A 311 -5.58 -0.81 -11.68
CA SER A 311 -4.65 -1.45 -12.61
C SER A 311 -4.74 -0.86 -14.02
N ILE A 312 -5.96 -0.70 -14.53
CA ILE A 312 -6.21 -0.08 -15.85
C ILE A 312 -5.69 1.36 -15.84
N LEU A 313 -6.02 2.13 -14.81
CA LEU A 313 -5.57 3.51 -14.67
C LEU A 313 -4.04 3.61 -14.62
N SER A 314 -3.37 2.71 -13.89
CA SER A 314 -1.90 2.68 -13.83
C SER A 314 -1.29 2.48 -15.22
N ILE A 315 -1.82 1.53 -16.00
CA ILE A 315 -1.37 1.28 -17.38
C ILE A 315 -1.65 2.49 -18.27
N CYS A 316 -2.82 3.11 -18.15
CA CYS A 316 -3.17 4.31 -18.90
C CYS A 316 -2.24 5.48 -18.57
N LEU A 317 -1.89 5.67 -17.30
CA LEU A 317 -0.94 6.70 -16.88
C LEU A 317 0.46 6.44 -17.47
N LEU A 318 0.93 5.19 -17.48
CA LEU A 318 2.20 4.86 -18.11
C LEU A 318 2.21 5.24 -19.59
N ILE A 319 1.14 4.92 -20.33
CA ILE A 319 1.02 5.21 -21.78
C ILE A 319 0.90 6.70 -22.05
N VAL A 320 0.14 7.43 -21.22
CA VAL A 320 -0.16 8.86 -21.45
C VAL A 320 1.00 9.76 -21.05
N THR A 321 1.77 9.37 -20.03
CA THR A 321 2.79 10.25 -19.44
C THR A 321 4.21 9.88 -19.83
N ASP A 322 4.44 8.67 -20.35
CA ASP A 322 5.77 8.09 -20.56
C ASP A 322 6.65 8.06 -19.27
N LEU A 323 6.02 8.29 -18.11
CA LEU A 323 6.71 8.36 -16.83
C LEU A 323 6.34 7.17 -15.95
N PRO A 324 7.26 6.20 -15.77
CA PRO A 324 7.04 5.00 -14.95
C PRO A 324 6.61 5.32 -13.52
N VAL A 325 6.97 6.48 -13.00
CA VAL A 325 6.65 6.90 -11.63
C VAL A 325 5.16 6.93 -11.36
N TYR A 326 4.35 7.43 -12.30
CA TYR A 326 2.89 7.50 -12.11
C TYR A 326 2.25 6.12 -12.14
N PHE A 327 2.76 5.23 -12.99
CA PHE A 327 2.38 3.83 -12.99
C PHE A 327 2.62 3.19 -11.61
N TYR A 328 3.83 3.31 -11.09
CA TYR A 328 4.21 2.69 -9.83
C TYR A 328 3.47 3.28 -8.63
N ARG A 329 3.33 4.61 -8.57
CA ARG A 329 2.59 5.26 -7.49
C ARG A 329 1.12 4.88 -7.46
N THR A 330 0.50 4.73 -8.62
CA THR A 330 -0.87 4.27 -8.71
C THR A 330 -1.00 2.80 -8.31
N LEU A 331 -0.05 1.95 -8.71
CA LEU A 331 0.00 0.55 -8.26
C LEU A 331 0.14 0.42 -6.74
N ASN A 332 0.85 1.33 -6.08
CA ASN A 332 0.98 1.30 -4.61
C ASN A 332 -0.37 1.36 -3.89
N MET A 333 -1.41 1.89 -4.52
CA MET A 333 -2.76 1.86 -3.93
C MET A 333 -3.28 0.44 -3.73
N LEU A 334 -2.74 -0.55 -4.46
CA LEU A 334 -3.14 -1.96 -4.35
C LEU A 334 -2.56 -2.69 -3.13
N ILE A 335 -1.65 -2.06 -2.38
CA ILE A 335 -0.95 -2.67 -1.24
C ILE A 335 -1.90 -3.27 -0.19
N VAL A 336 -3.10 -2.71 -0.06
CA VAL A 336 -4.12 -3.20 0.87
C VAL A 336 -5.09 -4.16 0.19
N PHE A 337 -5.40 -3.93 -1.09
CA PHE A 337 -6.37 -4.74 -1.83
C PHE A 337 -5.85 -6.15 -2.11
N ILE A 338 -4.59 -6.27 -2.53
CA ILE A 338 -4.00 -7.57 -2.89
C ILE A 338 -3.97 -8.54 -1.70
N PRO A 339 -3.52 -8.17 -0.49
CA PRO A 339 -3.58 -9.07 0.66
C PRO A 339 -5.00 -9.54 0.98
N LEU A 340 -5.99 -8.66 0.89
CA LEU A 340 -7.38 -9.01 1.15
C LEU A 340 -7.92 -10.01 0.11
N LEU A 341 -7.76 -9.69 -1.17
CA LEU A 341 -8.26 -10.54 -2.26
C LEU A 341 -7.53 -11.89 -2.31
N PHE A 342 -6.20 -11.88 -2.15
CA PHE A 342 -5.39 -13.09 -2.15
C PHE A 342 -5.74 -14.01 -0.97
N ALA A 343 -5.86 -13.44 0.24
CA ALA A 343 -6.25 -14.19 1.42
C ALA A 343 -7.67 -14.79 1.28
N TYR A 344 -8.59 -14.03 0.70
CA TYR A 344 -9.93 -14.52 0.41
C TYR A 344 -9.92 -15.72 -0.57
N LEU A 345 -9.17 -15.61 -1.67
CA LEU A 345 -9.06 -16.70 -2.65
C LEU A 345 -8.41 -17.94 -2.06
N HIS A 346 -7.37 -17.75 -1.22
CA HIS A 346 -6.70 -18.84 -0.54
C HIS A 346 -7.62 -19.58 0.44
N GLN A 347 -8.31 -18.84 1.32
CA GLN A 347 -9.19 -19.46 2.34
C GLN A 347 -10.33 -20.27 1.73
N ASN A 348 -10.79 -19.90 0.52
CA ASN A 348 -11.85 -20.61 -0.21
C ASN A 348 -11.31 -21.69 -1.17
N GLY A 349 -10.00 -21.98 -1.16
CA GLY A 349 -9.39 -23.00 -2.01
C GLY A 349 -9.44 -22.69 -3.51
N LEU A 350 -9.65 -21.41 -3.89
CA LEU A 350 -9.79 -20.98 -5.28
C LEU A 350 -8.44 -20.78 -5.97
N LEU A 351 -7.37 -20.54 -5.20
CA LEU A 351 -6.01 -20.40 -5.71
C LEU A 351 -5.39 -21.76 -6.02
N LYS A 352 -4.90 -21.92 -7.25
CA LYS A 352 -4.10 -23.10 -7.59
C LYS A 352 -2.75 -23.05 -6.84
N PRO A 353 -2.32 -24.15 -6.17
CA PRO A 353 -1.08 -24.17 -5.39
C PRO A 353 0.18 -23.77 -6.17
N ARG A 354 0.21 -24.02 -7.49
CA ARG A 354 1.33 -23.60 -8.34
C ARG A 354 1.40 -22.09 -8.52
N LEU A 355 0.25 -21.44 -8.72
CA LEU A 355 0.16 -19.98 -8.87
C LEU A 355 0.47 -19.27 -7.55
N GLU A 356 0.00 -19.83 -6.45
CA GLU A 356 0.31 -19.35 -5.12
C GLU A 356 1.82 -19.39 -4.85
N LYS A 357 2.48 -20.53 -5.10
CA LYS A 357 3.94 -20.67 -4.97
C LYS A 357 4.70 -19.70 -5.87
N LEU A 358 4.23 -19.46 -7.09
CA LEU A 358 4.80 -18.47 -7.99
C LEU A 358 4.75 -17.07 -7.37
N CYS A 359 3.59 -16.64 -6.86
CA CYS A 359 3.45 -15.35 -6.20
C CYS A 359 4.41 -15.20 -5.02
N PHE A 360 4.48 -16.22 -4.14
CA PHE A 360 5.41 -16.22 -3.02
C PHE A 360 6.87 -16.14 -3.48
N GLY A 361 7.26 -16.91 -4.47
CA GLY A 361 8.62 -16.91 -5.00
C GLY A 361 9.02 -15.55 -5.55
N VAL A 362 8.15 -14.92 -6.34
CA VAL A 362 8.38 -13.58 -6.91
C VAL A 362 8.45 -12.52 -5.81
N CYS A 363 7.53 -12.54 -4.84
CA CYS A 363 7.50 -11.54 -3.78
C CYS A 363 8.71 -11.64 -2.85
N ILE A 364 9.09 -12.87 -2.46
CA ILE A 364 10.30 -13.09 -1.65
C ILE A 364 11.54 -12.65 -2.45
N GLY A 365 11.63 -13.02 -3.72
CA GLY A 365 12.73 -12.61 -4.60
C GLY A 365 12.85 -11.10 -4.73
N SER A 366 11.73 -10.40 -4.92
CA SER A 366 11.66 -8.94 -4.98
C SER A 366 12.16 -8.28 -3.70
N ILE A 367 11.70 -8.74 -2.54
CA ILE A 367 12.09 -8.19 -1.23
C ILE A 367 13.57 -8.47 -0.94
N MET A 368 14.04 -9.67 -1.26
CA MET A 368 15.45 -10.04 -1.09
C MET A 368 16.35 -9.21 -2.00
N PHE A 369 15.95 -9.01 -3.25
CA PHE A 369 16.67 -8.16 -4.18
C PHE A 369 16.77 -6.72 -3.66
N GLU A 370 15.64 -6.13 -3.25
CA GLU A 370 15.61 -4.77 -2.72
C GLU A 370 16.46 -4.63 -1.45
N ALA A 371 16.39 -5.62 -0.55
CA ALA A 371 17.17 -5.63 0.67
C ALA A 371 18.68 -5.75 0.38
N THR A 372 19.08 -6.63 -0.55
CA THR A 372 20.48 -6.82 -0.93
C THR A 372 21.02 -5.58 -1.64
N TYR A 373 20.25 -5.00 -2.55
CA TYR A 373 20.63 -3.76 -3.24
C TYR A 373 20.73 -2.57 -2.26
N GLY A 374 19.80 -2.46 -1.32
CA GLY A 374 19.85 -1.46 -0.26
C GLY A 374 21.05 -1.63 0.65
N LEU A 375 21.44 -2.86 0.97
CA LEU A 375 22.66 -3.15 1.73
C LEU A 375 23.92 -2.78 0.93
N TYR A 376 23.98 -3.16 -0.34
CA TYR A 376 25.08 -2.82 -1.25
C TYR A 376 25.31 -1.31 -1.33
N LEU A 377 24.24 -0.51 -1.52
CA LEU A 377 24.32 0.95 -1.57
C LEU A 377 24.76 1.62 -0.25
N LYS A 378 24.66 0.90 0.87
CA LYS A 378 25.07 1.41 2.19
C LYS A 378 26.49 1.01 2.57
N LEU A 379 27.05 0.02 1.88
CA LEU A 379 28.43 -0.43 2.08
C LEU A 379 29.42 0.26 1.12
N LEU A 380 28.92 0.85 0.03
CA LEU A 380 29.68 1.72 -0.88
C LEU A 380 29.65 3.16 -0.38
#